data_d13ed8c613ad9ead575ad0e3d90892d2
#
_entry.id   d13ed8c613ad9ead575ad0e3d90892d2
#
_cell.length_a   1.000
_cell.length_b   1.000
_cell.length_c   1.000
_cell.angle_alpha   90.00
_cell.angle_beta   90.00
_cell.angle_gamma   90.00
#
_symmetry.space_group_name_H-M   'P 1'
#
loop_
_entity.id
_entity.type
_entity.pdbx_description
1 polymer ?
#
loop_
_entity_poly.entity_id
_entity_poly.type
_entity_poly.pdbx_seq_one_letter_code
_entity_poly.pdbx_strand_id
1 'polypeptide(L)' 'PTFLYHGYLVQVGQCKGYIGFYPGNDAIREFQEELASYKCTKTAIHLPLHEKLPLALIRRILIFCKEYNETHD' A
#
# COMPACT_ATOMS: atom_id res chain seq x y z
N PRO A 1 5.84 0.78 -11.28
CA PRO A 1 7.14 1.04 -10.64
C PRO A 1 7.25 0.37 -9.27
N THR A 2 8.44 -0.07 -8.95
CA THR A 2 8.78 -0.68 -7.67
C THR A 2 9.73 0.25 -6.93
N PHE A 3 9.44 0.51 -5.68
CA PHE A 3 10.27 1.38 -4.85
C PHE A 3 10.98 0.55 -3.79
N LEU A 4 12.27 0.78 -3.63
CA LEU A 4 13.12 0.02 -2.71
C LEU A 4 13.67 0.94 -1.61
N TYR A 5 13.67 0.42 -0.38
CA TYR A 5 14.30 1.09 0.75
C TYR A 5 14.53 0.05 1.83
N HIS A 6 15.78 -0.32 2.05
CA HIS A 6 16.11 -1.46 2.93
C HIS A 6 15.35 -2.70 2.49
N GLY A 7 15.43 -3.00 1.18
CA GLY A 7 14.67 -4.06 0.55
C GLY A 7 13.44 -3.51 -0.14
N TYR A 8 12.45 -4.37 -0.36
CA TYR A 8 11.20 -4.00 -1.01
C TYR A 8 10.41 -3.04 -0.11
N LEU A 9 10.00 -1.92 -0.66
CA LEU A 9 9.15 -0.97 0.07
C LEU A 9 7.69 -1.07 -0.39
N VAL A 10 7.40 -0.63 -1.60
CA VAL A 10 6.07 -0.72 -2.20
C VAL A 10 6.20 -0.83 -3.71
N GLN A 11 5.14 -1.31 -4.34
CA GLN A 11 5.02 -1.32 -5.78
C GLN A 11 3.69 -0.68 -6.16
N VAL A 12 3.69 0.05 -7.27
CA VAL A 12 2.48 0.69 -7.80
C VAL A 12 2.34 0.25 -9.25
N GLY A 13 1.12 -0.13 -9.63
CA GLY A 13 0.85 -0.52 -11.00
C GLY A 13 -0.52 -0.07 -11.46
N GLN A 14 -0.62 0.31 -12.71
CA GLN A 14 -1.91 0.65 -13.30
C GLN A 14 -2.57 -0.62 -13.81
N CYS A 15 -3.78 -0.87 -13.36
CA CYS A 15 -4.57 -2.01 -13.77
C CYS A 15 -5.83 -1.53 -14.46
N LYS A 16 -6.60 -2.46 -15.04
CA LYS A 16 -7.82 -2.09 -15.72
C LYS A 16 -8.87 -1.63 -14.72
N GLY A 17 -9.16 -0.34 -14.71
CA GLY A 17 -10.18 0.24 -13.84
C GLY A 17 -9.69 0.67 -12.46
N TYR A 18 -8.42 0.42 -12.11
CA TYR A 18 -7.92 0.81 -10.81
C TYR A 18 -6.39 0.92 -10.81
N ILE A 19 -5.87 1.49 -9.74
CA ILE A 19 -4.43 1.50 -9.49
C ILE A 19 -4.16 0.47 -8.40
N GLY A 20 -3.23 -0.45 -8.65
CA GLY A 20 -2.79 -1.42 -7.66
C GLY A 20 -1.68 -0.81 -6.82
N PHE A 21 -1.87 -0.82 -5.49
CA PHE A 21 -0.85 -0.38 -4.54
C PHE A 21 -0.47 -1.60 -3.70
N TYR A 22 0.81 -1.94 -3.69
CA TYR A 22 1.29 -3.20 -3.12
C TYR A 22 2.27 -2.94 -1.97
N PRO A 23 1.77 -2.66 -0.77
CA PRO A 23 2.65 -2.39 0.38
C PRO A 23 3.10 -3.64 1.14
N GLY A 24 2.57 -4.81 0.79
CA GLY A 24 2.91 -6.07 1.45
C GLY A 24 1.91 -6.46 2.53
N ASN A 25 2.04 -7.73 2.97
CA ASN A 25 1.09 -8.33 3.92
C ASN A 25 1.01 -7.60 5.24
N ASP A 26 2.16 -7.23 5.78
CA ASP A 26 2.22 -6.62 7.11
C ASP A 26 1.50 -5.29 7.15
N ALA A 27 1.68 -4.48 6.11
CA ALA A 27 1.02 -3.18 6.01
C ALA A 27 -0.49 -3.34 5.84
N ILE A 28 -0.93 -4.29 5.00
CA ILE A 28 -2.35 -4.55 4.80
C ILE A 28 -2.99 -4.96 6.13
N ARG A 29 -2.32 -5.82 6.88
CA ARG A 29 -2.83 -6.28 8.17
C ARG A 29 -2.86 -5.14 9.19
N GLU A 30 -1.82 -4.32 9.21
CA GLU A 30 -1.74 -3.21 10.17
C GLU A 30 -2.84 -2.18 9.94
N PHE A 31 -3.22 -1.93 8.69
CA PHE A 31 -4.21 -0.91 8.33
C PHE A 31 -5.56 -1.52 7.97
N GLN A 32 -5.82 -2.74 8.43
CA GLN A 32 -7.00 -3.52 8.06
C GLN A 32 -8.31 -2.76 8.28
N GLU A 33 -8.45 -2.09 9.40
CA GLU A 33 -9.68 -1.37 9.72
C GLU A 33 -9.88 -0.17 8.78
N GLU A 34 -8.81 0.56 8.51
CA GLU A 34 -8.88 1.74 7.65
C GLU A 34 -9.06 1.37 6.19
N LEU A 35 -8.68 0.14 5.82
CA LEU A 35 -8.83 -0.36 4.47
C LEU A 35 -10.14 -1.10 4.23
N ALA A 36 -11.02 -1.14 5.23
CA ALA A 36 -12.27 -1.92 5.14
C ALA A 36 -13.17 -1.47 4.00
N SER A 37 -13.11 -0.19 3.62
CA SER A 37 -13.92 0.34 2.52
C SER A 37 -13.27 0.19 1.15
N TYR A 38 -12.06 -0.35 1.10
CA TYR A 38 -11.32 -0.56 -0.16
C TYR A 38 -11.29 -2.03 -0.50
N LYS A 39 -11.20 -2.32 -1.80
CA LYS A 39 -11.01 -3.69 -2.24
C LYS A 39 -9.55 -4.06 -2.07
N CYS A 40 -9.30 -5.07 -1.25
CA CYS A 40 -7.93 -5.49 -0.93
C CYS A 40 -7.75 -6.99 -1.12
N THR A 41 -6.52 -7.38 -1.43
CA THR A 41 -6.07 -8.76 -1.34
C THR A 41 -5.09 -8.84 -0.18
N LYS A 42 -4.41 -9.99 -0.01
CA LYS A 42 -3.41 -10.16 1.06
C LYS A 42 -2.24 -9.20 0.92
N THR A 43 -1.95 -8.75 -0.31
CA THR A 43 -0.75 -7.95 -0.58
C THR A 43 -1.04 -6.64 -1.30
N ALA A 44 -2.29 -6.41 -1.72
CA ALA A 44 -2.61 -5.29 -2.61
C ALA A 44 -3.85 -4.54 -2.17
N ILE A 45 -3.85 -3.25 -2.45
CA ILE A 45 -5.00 -2.37 -2.28
C ILE A 45 -5.39 -1.89 -3.68
N HIS A 46 -6.69 -1.98 -4.01
CA HIS A 46 -7.20 -1.51 -5.30
C HIS A 46 -7.77 -0.10 -5.12
N LEU A 47 -7.12 0.88 -5.73
CA LEU A 47 -7.54 2.28 -5.63
C LEU A 47 -8.33 2.65 -6.89
N PRO A 48 -9.62 3.02 -6.77
CA PRO A 48 -10.43 3.35 -7.94
C PRO A 48 -9.87 4.53 -8.71
N LEU A 49 -9.87 4.44 -10.05
CA LEU A 49 -9.32 5.49 -10.91
C LEU A 49 -10.11 6.80 -10.85
N HIS A 50 -11.43 6.70 -10.64
CA HIS A 50 -12.31 7.86 -10.75
C HIS A 50 -12.68 8.47 -9.39
N GLU A 51 -11.99 8.06 -8.34
CA GLU A 51 -12.22 8.60 -7.01
C GLU A 51 -10.95 9.28 -6.52
N LYS A 52 -11.13 10.18 -5.57
CA LYS A 52 -9.99 10.89 -4.99
C LYS A 52 -9.10 9.89 -4.24
N LEU A 53 -7.80 9.95 -4.50
CA LEU A 53 -6.85 9.07 -3.81
C LEU A 53 -6.79 9.43 -2.32
N PRO A 54 -6.75 8.42 -1.44
CA PRO A 54 -6.64 8.64 0.01
C PRO A 54 -5.19 8.94 0.40
N LEU A 55 -4.70 10.12 0.03
CA LEU A 55 -3.29 10.47 0.17
C LEU A 55 -2.78 10.41 1.59
N ALA A 56 -3.59 10.84 2.57
CA ALA A 56 -3.19 10.78 3.97
C ALA A 56 -2.99 9.33 4.43
N LEU A 57 -3.87 8.43 4.01
CA LEU A 57 -3.76 7.01 4.34
C LEU A 57 -2.56 6.40 3.66
N ILE A 58 -2.34 6.70 2.37
CA ILE A 58 -1.19 6.20 1.62
C ILE A 58 0.11 6.64 2.30
N ARG A 59 0.18 7.89 2.73
CA ARG A 59 1.36 8.41 3.43
C ARG A 59 1.63 7.63 4.71
N ARG A 60 0.59 7.35 5.50
CA ARG A 60 0.74 6.59 6.74
C ARG A 60 1.22 5.17 6.47
N ILE A 61 0.71 4.55 5.42
CA ILE A 61 1.15 3.21 5.01
C ILE A 61 2.62 3.23 4.60
N LEU A 62 3.04 4.25 3.83
CA LEU A 62 4.43 4.37 3.43
C LEU A 62 5.37 4.56 4.62
N ILE A 63 4.96 5.36 5.60
CA ILE A 63 5.74 5.56 6.82
C ILE A 63 5.88 4.22 7.58
N PHE A 64 4.79 3.48 7.69
CA PHE A 64 4.81 2.16 8.32
C PHE A 64 5.80 1.23 7.60
N CYS A 65 5.73 1.17 6.27
CA CYS A 65 6.62 0.31 5.49
C CYS A 65 8.08 0.71 5.66
N LYS A 66 8.35 2.01 5.68
CA LYS A 66 9.70 2.52 5.89
C LYS A 66 10.24 2.07 7.24
N GLU A 67 9.48 2.28 8.30
CA GLU A 67 9.90 1.93 9.65
C GLU A 67 10.04 0.42 9.83
N TYR A 68 9.12 -0.33 9.26
CA TYR A 68 9.18 -1.78 9.29
C TYR A 68 10.47 -2.28 8.65
N ASN A 69 10.81 -1.75 7.47
CA ASN A 69 12.00 -2.17 6.77
C ASN A 69 13.28 -1.79 7.53
N GLU A 70 13.28 -0.65 8.21
CA GLU A 70 14.43 -0.23 9.01
C GLU A 70 14.69 -1.18 10.18
N THR A 71 13.66 -1.76 10.74
CA THR A 71 13.79 -2.64 11.90
C THR A 71 13.87 -4.13 11.53
N HIS A 72 13.55 -4.49 10.30
CA HIS A 72 13.57 -5.87 9.83
C HIS A 72 14.55 -6.09 8.67
N ASP A 73 15.46 -5.16 8.51
CA ASP A 73 16.47 -5.19 7.44
C ASP A 73 17.55 -6.25 7.70
#